data_5cd34a1dfd28c805e67b5562e78405c3
#
_entry.id   5cd34a1dfd28c805e67b5562e78405c3
#
_cell.length_a   1.000
_cell.length_b   1.000
_cell.length_c   1.000
_cell.angle_alpha   90.00
_cell.angle_beta   90.00
_cell.angle_gamma   90.00
#
_symmetry.space_group_name_H-M   'P 1'
#
loop_
_entity.id
_entity.type
_entity.pdbx_description
1 polymer ?
#
loop_
_entity_poly.entity_id
_entity_poly.type
_entity_poly.pdbx_seq_one_letter_code
_entity_poly.pdbx_strand_id
1 'polypeptide(L)'
;DKVKEIISVLQQYQPRIILYSVPLAEIQKIIRTDTDEKYRILLYRRFMIRIAETLSKLEKAKAMVTGEVLGQVASQTLENMHVVEIVSSLPVLRPLIGFDKREIVDQTKQMGTFEISIQPDQDCCSLFVPKHPATKARLIDIEKNESNLDVGKLVKDAVNLTEKFILSPDESKPRLEPKPA
;
A
#
# COMPACT_ATOMS: atom_id res chain seq x y z
N ASP A 1 -3.30 -10.86 11.03
CA ASP A 1 -4.26 -11.97 10.84
C ASP A 1 -5.28 -11.64 9.76
N LYS A 2 -5.98 -10.51 9.80
CA LYS A 2 -6.98 -10.06 8.82
C LYS A 2 -6.48 -10.12 7.35
N VAL A 3 -5.25 -9.67 7.07
CA VAL A 3 -4.67 -9.75 5.71
C VAL A 3 -4.52 -11.20 5.26
N LYS A 4 -4.12 -12.12 6.16
CA LYS A 4 -4.00 -13.55 5.84
C LYS A 4 -5.38 -14.18 5.56
N GLU A 5 -6.42 -13.77 6.26
CA GLU A 5 -7.79 -14.22 6.00
C GLU A 5 -8.27 -13.75 4.63
N ILE A 6 -8.04 -12.46 4.28
CA ILE A 6 -8.34 -11.95 2.93
C ILE A 6 -7.59 -12.75 1.86
N ILE A 7 -6.30 -13.01 2.08
CA ILE A 7 -5.47 -13.80 1.14
C ILE A 7 -6.06 -15.20 0.97
N SER A 8 -6.54 -15.85 2.04
CA SER A 8 -7.14 -17.19 1.94
C SER A 8 -8.38 -17.22 1.04
N VAL A 9 -9.15 -16.13 1.03
CA VAL A 9 -10.29 -15.96 0.09
C VAL A 9 -9.78 -15.73 -1.34
N LEU A 10 -8.76 -14.89 -1.52
CA LEU A 10 -8.21 -14.57 -2.83
C LEU A 10 -7.47 -15.72 -3.50
N GLN A 11 -7.02 -16.72 -2.72
CA GLN A 11 -6.35 -17.92 -3.27
C GLN A 11 -7.25 -18.76 -4.18
N GLN A 12 -8.57 -18.60 -4.14
CA GLN A 12 -9.48 -19.19 -5.11
C GLN A 12 -9.24 -18.66 -6.56
N TYR A 13 -8.76 -17.40 -6.68
CA TYR A 13 -8.47 -16.75 -7.95
C TYR A 13 -6.99 -16.86 -8.32
N GLN A 14 -6.11 -16.75 -7.33
CA GLN A 14 -4.65 -16.85 -7.50
C GLN A 14 -4.07 -17.80 -6.44
N PRO A 15 -3.84 -19.07 -6.81
CA PRO A 15 -3.47 -20.12 -5.84
C PRO A 15 -2.21 -19.82 -5.03
N ARG A 16 -1.19 -19.24 -5.64
CA ARG A 16 0.08 -18.92 -4.95
C ARG A 16 0.19 -17.43 -4.72
N ILE A 17 0.22 -17.03 -3.47
CA ILE A 17 0.42 -15.63 -3.06
C ILE A 17 1.65 -15.54 -2.15
N ILE A 18 2.50 -14.56 -2.39
CA ILE A 18 3.63 -14.23 -1.52
C ILE A 18 3.24 -12.96 -0.77
N LEU A 19 3.19 -13.05 0.56
CA LEU A 19 2.95 -11.93 1.45
C LEU A 19 4.26 -11.44 2.05
N TYR A 20 4.54 -10.16 1.93
CA TYR A 20 5.62 -9.47 2.60
C TYR A 20 5.05 -8.60 3.73
N SER A 21 5.46 -8.87 4.97
CA SER A 21 5.12 -8.07 6.14
C SER A 21 6.29 -7.13 6.45
N VAL A 22 6.09 -5.84 6.22
CA VAL A 22 7.14 -4.82 6.33
C VAL A 22 6.91 -3.96 7.56
N PRO A 23 7.86 -3.86 8.51
CA PRO A 23 7.76 -2.98 9.66
C PRO A 23 8.00 -1.52 9.24
N LEU A 24 7.01 -0.65 9.43
CA LEU A 24 7.09 0.78 9.10
C LEU A 24 7.22 1.69 10.32
N ALA A 25 7.12 1.17 11.53
CA ALA A 25 7.03 1.97 12.76
C ALA A 25 8.21 2.93 12.95
N GLU A 26 9.44 2.48 12.67
CA GLU A 26 10.63 3.33 12.82
C GLU A 26 10.66 4.44 11.77
N ILE A 27 10.31 4.14 10.52
CA ILE A 27 10.18 5.14 9.45
C ILE A 27 9.13 6.20 9.85
N GLN A 28 7.98 5.77 10.35
CA GLN A 28 6.90 6.67 10.76
C GLN A 28 7.33 7.56 11.92
N LYS A 29 8.06 7.03 12.89
CA LYS A 29 8.59 7.77 14.02
C LYS A 29 9.56 8.86 13.57
N ILE A 30 10.53 8.53 12.72
CA ILE A 30 11.51 9.47 12.20
C ILE A 30 10.82 10.57 11.35
N ILE A 31 9.92 10.20 10.44
CA ILE A 31 9.15 11.17 9.66
C ILE A 31 8.35 12.09 10.59
N ARG A 32 7.77 11.58 11.67
CA ARG A 32 7.01 12.39 12.62
C ARG A 32 7.86 13.46 13.30
N THR A 33 9.12 13.15 13.62
CA THR A 33 10.03 14.07 14.33
C THR A 33 10.73 15.07 13.41
N ASP A 34 11.09 14.64 12.21
CA ASP A 34 12.08 15.34 11.37
C ASP A 34 11.47 16.03 10.15
N THR A 35 10.12 15.95 9.98
CA THR A 35 9.44 16.51 8.82
C THR A 35 8.17 17.28 9.18
N ASP A 36 7.71 18.13 8.26
CA ASP A 36 6.47 18.90 8.41
C ASP A 36 5.25 17.96 8.53
N GLU A 37 4.41 18.23 9.52
CA GLU A 37 3.23 17.42 9.81
C GLU A 37 2.32 17.20 8.59
N LYS A 38 2.05 18.24 7.81
CA LYS A 38 1.14 18.19 6.67
C LYS A 38 1.56 17.23 5.55
N TYR A 39 2.85 16.86 5.48
CA TYR A 39 3.40 15.98 4.44
C TYR A 39 3.64 14.55 4.89
N ARG A 40 3.44 14.21 6.17
CA ARG A 40 3.73 12.89 6.74
C ARG A 40 3.15 11.74 5.92
N ILE A 41 1.86 11.81 5.57
CA ILE A 41 1.20 10.73 4.82
C ILE A 41 1.85 10.52 3.44
N LEU A 42 2.22 11.62 2.76
CA LEU A 42 2.88 11.51 1.46
C LEU A 42 4.29 10.90 1.58
N LEU A 43 5.03 11.27 2.62
CA LEU A 43 6.34 10.70 2.91
C LEU A 43 6.23 9.21 3.27
N TYR A 44 5.26 8.79 4.12
CA TYR A 44 5.02 7.37 4.38
C TYR A 44 4.78 6.60 3.08
N ARG A 45 3.96 7.13 2.19
CA ARG A 45 3.65 6.50 0.90
C ARG A 45 4.86 6.43 -0.03
N ARG A 46 5.71 7.46 -0.05
CA ARG A 46 6.97 7.42 -0.80
C ARG A 46 7.89 6.31 -0.30
N PHE A 47 8.01 6.13 1.02
CA PHE A 47 8.75 5.00 1.60
C PHE A 47 8.13 3.66 1.23
N MET A 48 6.80 3.53 1.32
CA MET A 48 6.09 2.31 0.92
C MET A 48 6.36 1.96 -0.56
N ILE A 49 6.32 2.94 -1.46
CA ILE A 49 6.63 2.73 -2.88
C ILE A 49 8.09 2.28 -3.09
N ARG A 50 9.07 2.91 -2.45
CA ARG A 50 10.48 2.51 -2.55
C ARG A 50 10.74 1.09 -2.01
N ILE A 51 10.12 0.76 -0.89
CA ILE A 51 10.22 -0.58 -0.31
C ILE A 51 9.56 -1.61 -1.24
N ALA A 52 8.34 -1.31 -1.71
CA ALA A 52 7.62 -2.18 -2.63
C ALA A 52 8.40 -2.37 -3.94
N GLU A 53 9.03 -1.33 -4.50
CA GLU A 53 9.88 -1.44 -5.68
C GLU A 53 11.11 -2.33 -5.42
N THR A 54 11.75 -2.19 -4.25
CA THR A 54 12.90 -3.01 -3.88
C THR A 54 12.50 -4.48 -3.82
N LEU A 55 11.39 -4.80 -3.17
CA LEU A 55 10.84 -6.17 -3.09
C LEU A 55 10.39 -6.67 -4.48
N SER A 56 9.79 -5.81 -5.29
CA SER A 56 9.38 -6.12 -6.68
C SER A 56 10.57 -6.52 -7.55
N LYS A 57 11.71 -5.83 -7.41
CA LYS A 57 12.93 -6.16 -8.13
C LYS A 57 13.48 -7.54 -7.70
N LEU A 58 13.41 -7.88 -6.42
CA LEU A 58 13.81 -9.22 -5.93
C LEU A 58 12.93 -10.32 -6.53
N GLU A 59 11.63 -10.07 -6.67
CA GLU A 59 10.67 -11.00 -7.28
C GLU A 59 10.61 -10.89 -8.83
N LYS A 60 11.46 -10.06 -9.45
CA LYS A 60 11.51 -9.81 -10.90
C LYS A 60 10.18 -9.31 -11.48
N ALA A 61 9.36 -8.65 -10.65
CA ALA A 61 8.14 -8.01 -11.09
C ALA A 61 8.44 -6.83 -12.04
N LYS A 62 7.52 -6.54 -12.94
CA LYS A 62 7.67 -5.50 -13.97
C LYS A 62 6.82 -4.27 -13.72
N ALA A 63 5.90 -4.35 -12.77
CA ALA A 63 5.02 -3.26 -12.35
C ALA A 63 4.60 -3.47 -10.91
N MET A 64 4.13 -2.42 -10.28
CA MET A 64 3.44 -2.44 -9.00
C MET A 64 1.95 -2.13 -9.21
N VAL A 65 1.10 -2.58 -8.29
CA VAL A 65 -0.35 -2.30 -8.30
C VAL A 65 -0.73 -1.69 -6.97
N THR A 66 -1.54 -0.63 -6.99
CA THR A 66 -2.09 -0.01 -5.78
C THR A 66 -3.61 0.06 -5.86
N GLY A 67 -4.28 0.02 -4.69
CA GLY A 67 -5.73 0.17 -4.57
C GLY A 67 -6.20 1.62 -4.44
N GLU A 68 -5.49 2.58 -5.04
CA GLU A 68 -5.81 4.00 -4.96
C GLU A 68 -7.03 4.36 -5.79
N VAL A 69 -7.85 5.26 -5.23
CA VAL A 69 -9.02 5.86 -5.89
C VAL A 69 -8.83 7.36 -5.94
N LEU A 70 -9.11 8.00 -7.08
CA LEU A 70 -8.92 9.44 -7.23
C LEU A 70 -9.85 10.23 -6.30
N GLY A 71 -9.27 11.13 -5.51
CA GLY A 71 -10.03 12.07 -4.68
C GLY A 71 -10.71 11.49 -3.44
N GLN A 72 -10.53 10.20 -3.14
CA GLN A 72 -11.18 9.58 -1.98
C GLN A 72 -10.64 10.11 -0.65
N VAL A 73 -9.35 10.38 -0.56
CA VAL A 73 -8.68 10.97 0.61
C VAL A 73 -7.66 12.02 0.17
N ALA A 74 -7.25 12.88 1.11
CA ALA A 74 -6.33 13.98 0.83
C ALA A 74 -5.03 13.58 0.11
N SER A 75 -4.52 12.37 0.37
CA SER A 75 -3.30 11.86 -0.29
C SER A 75 -3.53 11.31 -1.70
N GLN A 76 -4.77 11.23 -2.17
CA GLN A 76 -5.15 10.65 -3.46
C GLN A 76 -5.66 11.70 -4.46
N THR A 77 -5.16 12.93 -4.40
CA THR A 77 -5.29 13.92 -5.48
C THR A 77 -4.26 13.63 -6.57
N LEU A 78 -4.45 14.14 -7.78
CA LEU A 78 -3.50 13.93 -8.89
C LEU A 78 -2.11 14.45 -8.54
N GLU A 79 -2.04 15.63 -7.93
CA GLU A 79 -0.78 16.24 -7.49
C GLU A 79 -0.06 15.37 -6.48
N ASN A 80 -0.79 14.85 -5.49
CA ASN A 80 -0.23 14.01 -4.43
C ASN A 80 0.17 12.63 -4.95
N MET A 81 -0.62 12.03 -5.84
CA MET A 81 -0.25 10.78 -6.50
C MET A 81 1.03 10.93 -7.31
N HIS A 82 1.18 12.04 -8.05
CA HIS A 82 2.39 12.32 -8.82
C HIS A 82 3.63 12.40 -7.90
N VAL A 83 3.59 13.17 -6.83
CA VAL A 83 4.74 13.30 -5.91
C VAL A 83 5.07 12.01 -5.16
N VAL A 84 4.10 11.10 -5.02
CA VAL A 84 4.32 9.77 -4.42
C VAL A 84 4.94 8.81 -5.43
N GLU A 85 4.45 8.79 -6.67
CA GLU A 85 4.87 7.82 -7.69
C GLU A 85 6.27 8.09 -8.25
N ILE A 86 6.67 9.35 -8.36
CA ILE A 86 7.93 9.76 -9.02
C ILE A 86 9.20 9.12 -8.41
N VAL A 87 9.09 8.52 -7.23
CA VAL A 87 10.21 7.81 -6.58
C VAL A 87 10.41 6.39 -7.12
N SER A 88 9.49 5.90 -7.95
CA SER A 88 9.58 4.58 -8.55
C SER A 88 10.07 4.63 -9.99
N SER A 89 10.92 3.68 -10.35
CA SER A 89 11.28 3.39 -11.74
C SER A 89 10.35 2.36 -12.40
N LEU A 90 9.53 1.66 -11.63
CA LEU A 90 8.54 0.71 -12.14
C LEU A 90 7.19 1.40 -12.34
N PRO A 91 6.41 1.01 -13.38
CA PRO A 91 5.04 1.47 -13.54
C PRO A 91 4.18 1.14 -12.34
N VAL A 92 3.36 2.10 -11.87
CA VAL A 92 2.38 1.91 -10.81
C VAL A 92 0.99 1.88 -11.43
N LEU A 93 0.38 0.70 -11.48
CA LEU A 93 -0.94 0.48 -12.03
C LEU A 93 -2.02 0.71 -10.97
N ARG A 94 -3.09 1.39 -11.34
CA ARG A 94 -4.20 1.76 -10.44
C ARG A 94 -5.54 1.31 -11.01
N PRO A 95 -5.87 0.01 -10.94
CA PRO A 95 -7.08 -0.51 -11.56
C PRO A 95 -8.38 0.09 -10.99
N LEU A 96 -8.34 0.64 -9.78
CA LEU A 96 -9.50 1.23 -9.11
C LEU A 96 -9.58 2.76 -9.21
N ILE A 97 -8.73 3.41 -10.01
CA ILE A 97 -8.55 4.87 -10.00
C ILE A 97 -9.84 5.65 -10.26
N GLY A 98 -10.73 5.13 -11.11
CA GLY A 98 -12.00 5.75 -11.49
C GLY A 98 -13.24 5.15 -10.82
N PHE A 99 -13.06 4.19 -9.91
CA PHE A 99 -14.18 3.56 -9.23
C PHE A 99 -14.71 4.42 -8.09
N ASP A 100 -16.02 4.36 -7.86
CA ASP A 100 -16.58 4.90 -6.63
C ASP A 100 -16.57 3.87 -5.47
N LYS A 101 -16.88 4.35 -4.26
CA LYS A 101 -16.86 3.49 -3.08
C LYS A 101 -17.88 2.35 -3.15
N ARG A 102 -19.03 2.55 -3.81
CA ARG A 102 -20.08 1.53 -3.91
C ARG A 102 -19.63 0.41 -4.84
N GLU A 103 -19.08 0.76 -5.99
CA GLU A 103 -18.53 -0.21 -6.95
C GLU A 103 -17.48 -1.11 -6.29
N ILE A 104 -16.57 -0.53 -5.48
CA ILE A 104 -15.55 -1.30 -4.75
C ILE A 104 -16.21 -2.20 -3.71
N VAL A 105 -17.19 -1.70 -2.94
CA VAL A 105 -17.91 -2.50 -1.94
C VAL A 105 -18.65 -3.67 -2.59
N ASP A 106 -19.30 -3.43 -3.73
CA ASP A 106 -20.03 -4.48 -4.44
C ASP A 106 -19.07 -5.56 -4.97
N GLN A 107 -17.92 -5.19 -5.49
CA GLN A 107 -16.89 -6.14 -5.89
C GLN A 107 -16.35 -6.95 -4.68
N THR A 108 -16.08 -6.31 -3.56
CA THR A 108 -15.59 -7.03 -2.37
C THR A 108 -16.61 -8.02 -1.80
N LYS A 109 -17.92 -7.69 -1.90
CA LYS A 109 -19.02 -8.63 -1.55
C LYS A 109 -19.05 -9.82 -2.51
N GLN A 110 -18.94 -9.58 -3.83
CA GLN A 110 -18.92 -10.65 -4.83
C GLN A 110 -17.70 -11.58 -4.65
N MET A 111 -16.55 -11.01 -4.27
CA MET A 111 -15.33 -11.76 -4.00
C MET A 111 -15.32 -12.48 -2.64
N GLY A 112 -16.27 -12.17 -1.75
CA GLY A 112 -16.35 -12.73 -0.40
C GLY A 112 -15.34 -12.13 0.60
N THR A 113 -14.74 -10.99 0.30
CA THR A 113 -13.76 -10.33 1.19
C THR A 113 -14.36 -9.22 2.04
N PHE A 114 -15.59 -8.80 1.77
CA PHE A 114 -16.23 -7.65 2.43
C PHE A 114 -16.30 -7.80 3.95
N GLU A 115 -16.87 -8.89 4.45
CA GLU A 115 -17.08 -9.11 5.90
C GLU A 115 -15.76 -9.15 6.69
N ILE A 116 -14.68 -9.61 6.05
CA ILE A 116 -13.35 -9.60 6.64
C ILE A 116 -12.81 -8.16 6.63
N SER A 117 -13.00 -7.45 5.52
CA SER A 117 -12.44 -6.10 5.31
C SER A 117 -12.99 -5.05 6.27
N ILE A 118 -14.28 -5.16 6.67
CA ILE A 118 -14.94 -4.22 7.59
C ILE A 118 -14.62 -4.47 9.07
N GLN A 119 -13.96 -5.56 9.42
CA GLN A 119 -13.55 -5.82 10.80
C GLN A 119 -12.62 -4.71 11.30
N PRO A 120 -12.73 -4.31 12.58
CA PRO A 120 -11.81 -3.35 13.17
C PRO A 120 -10.36 -3.79 13.03
N ASP A 121 -9.50 -2.88 12.59
CA ASP A 121 -8.05 -3.10 12.52
C ASP A 121 -7.31 -1.77 12.64
N GLN A 122 -6.04 -1.82 12.98
CA GLN A 122 -5.19 -0.64 13.04
C GLN A 122 -4.60 -0.37 11.65
N ASP A 123 -5.02 0.74 11.05
CA ASP A 123 -4.40 1.22 9.82
C ASP A 123 -3.02 1.83 10.11
N CYS A 124 -2.00 1.36 9.42
CA CYS A 124 -0.63 1.88 9.56
C CYS A 124 -0.53 3.39 9.28
N CYS A 125 -1.37 3.94 8.39
CA CYS A 125 -1.39 5.37 8.10
C CYS A 125 -2.11 6.21 9.15
N SER A 126 -2.98 5.61 9.98
CA SER A 126 -3.77 6.34 10.99
C SER A 126 -3.00 6.68 12.26
N LEU A 127 -1.88 6.03 12.53
CA LEU A 127 -1.14 6.17 13.78
C LEU A 127 -0.65 7.61 14.04
N PHE A 128 -0.35 8.37 12.99
CA PHE A 128 0.17 9.74 13.07
C PHE A 128 -0.44 10.64 11.99
N VAL A 129 -1.76 10.59 11.81
CA VAL A 129 -2.46 11.41 10.82
C VAL A 129 -2.32 12.89 11.16
N PRO A 130 -1.92 13.74 10.21
CA PRO A 130 -1.89 15.18 10.41
C PRO A 130 -3.29 15.76 10.54
N LYS A 131 -3.46 16.82 11.34
CA LYS A 131 -4.74 17.54 11.45
C LYS A 131 -5.16 18.16 10.11
N HIS A 132 -4.21 18.64 9.35
CA HIS A 132 -4.42 19.29 8.05
C HIS A 132 -3.47 18.71 6.99
N PRO A 133 -3.81 17.57 6.40
CA PRO A 133 -2.96 16.96 5.36
C PRO A 133 -2.94 17.82 4.10
N ALA A 134 -1.77 17.90 3.44
CA ALA A 134 -1.65 18.60 2.18
C ALA A 134 -2.47 17.88 1.09
N THR A 135 -3.28 18.65 0.32
CA THR A 135 -4.05 18.14 -0.82
C THR A 135 -3.40 18.49 -2.17
N LYS A 136 -2.46 19.44 -2.19
CA LYS A 136 -1.72 19.90 -3.38
C LYS A 136 -0.25 20.08 -3.00
N ALA A 137 0.45 18.97 -2.77
CA ALA A 137 1.87 19.03 -2.46
C ALA A 137 2.69 19.32 -3.73
N ARG A 138 3.67 20.20 -3.60
CA ARG A 138 4.67 20.42 -4.65
C ARG A 138 5.85 19.49 -4.42
N LEU A 139 6.41 18.95 -5.50
CA LEU A 139 7.54 18.02 -5.41
C LEU A 139 8.72 18.62 -4.60
N ILE A 140 9.05 19.88 -4.86
CA ILE A 140 10.16 20.56 -4.17
C ILE A 140 9.98 20.63 -2.65
N ASP A 141 8.74 20.79 -2.18
CA ASP A 141 8.46 20.83 -0.74
C ASP A 141 8.60 19.44 -0.09
N ILE A 142 8.21 18.40 -0.83
CA ILE A 142 8.37 17.00 -0.40
C ILE A 142 9.84 16.62 -0.36
N GLU A 143 10.59 16.92 -1.41
CA GLU A 143 12.04 16.64 -1.49
C GLU A 143 12.83 17.37 -0.41
N LYS A 144 12.47 18.63 -0.11
CA LYS A 144 13.07 19.38 0.99
C LYS A 144 12.82 18.70 2.35
N ASN A 145 11.62 18.19 2.60
CA ASN A 145 11.32 17.44 3.83
C ASN A 145 12.08 16.12 3.86
N GLU A 146 12.18 15.44 2.71
CA GLU A 146 12.85 14.15 2.58
C GLU A 146 14.38 14.25 2.72
N SER A 147 14.97 15.41 2.38
CA SER A 147 16.42 15.64 2.54
C SER A 147 16.92 15.60 3.99
N ASN A 148 16.02 15.69 4.96
CA ASN A 148 16.35 15.54 6.40
C ASN A 148 16.44 14.05 6.81
N LEU A 149 16.15 13.12 5.90
CA LEU A 149 16.03 11.69 6.19
C LEU A 149 17.11 10.89 5.46
N ASP A 150 17.70 9.91 6.13
CA ASP A 150 18.54 8.92 5.45
C ASP A 150 17.62 7.87 4.77
N VAL A 151 17.04 8.27 3.62
CA VAL A 151 16.09 7.46 2.87
C VAL A 151 16.68 6.09 2.50
N GLY A 152 17.94 6.05 2.05
CA GLY A 152 18.59 4.82 1.63
C GLY A 152 18.71 3.82 2.75
N LYS A 153 19.19 4.27 3.91
CA LYS A 153 19.32 3.44 5.12
C LYS A 153 17.95 2.95 5.60
N LEU A 154 16.97 3.84 5.72
CA LEU A 154 15.63 3.49 6.22
C LEU A 154 14.92 2.45 5.34
N VAL A 155 15.01 2.58 4.02
CA VAL A 155 14.46 1.59 3.08
C VAL A 155 15.18 0.26 3.23
N LYS A 156 16.51 0.25 3.27
CA LYS A 156 17.32 -0.96 3.43
C LYS A 156 17.00 -1.67 4.74
N ASP A 157 16.91 -0.95 5.84
CA ASP A 157 16.62 -1.52 7.16
C ASP A 157 15.21 -2.13 7.19
N ALA A 158 14.20 -1.45 6.64
CA ALA A 158 12.84 -1.99 6.54
C ALA A 158 12.78 -3.25 5.67
N VAL A 159 13.48 -3.29 4.54
CA VAL A 159 13.56 -4.47 3.67
C VAL A 159 14.24 -5.63 4.39
N ASN A 160 15.33 -5.39 5.12
CA ASN A 160 16.05 -6.42 5.88
C ASN A 160 15.21 -7.03 7.01
N LEU A 161 14.30 -6.23 7.61
CA LEU A 161 13.42 -6.68 8.69
C LEU A 161 12.09 -7.25 8.17
N THR A 162 11.91 -7.33 6.85
CA THR A 162 10.68 -7.81 6.22
C THR A 162 10.54 -9.32 6.38
N GLU A 163 9.37 -9.76 6.82
CA GLU A 163 9.01 -11.18 6.87
C GLU A 163 8.32 -11.60 5.56
N LYS A 164 8.73 -12.73 5.01
CA LYS A 164 8.17 -13.32 3.78
C LYS A 164 7.37 -14.57 4.10
N PHE A 165 6.12 -14.60 3.68
CA PHE A 165 5.24 -15.77 3.80
C PHE A 165 4.85 -16.25 2.39
N ILE A 166 5.02 -17.53 2.14
CA ILE A 166 4.51 -18.19 0.91
C ILE A 166 3.23 -18.89 1.29
N LEU A 167 2.11 -18.36 0.81
CA LEU A 167 0.79 -18.87 1.11
C LEU A 167 0.29 -19.68 -0.09
N SER A 168 0.10 -20.99 0.15
CA SER A 168 -0.50 -21.91 -0.81
C SER A 168 -1.94 -22.22 -0.40
N PRO A 169 -2.83 -22.57 -1.32
CA PRO A 169 -4.20 -22.94 -1.00
C PRO A 169 -4.24 -24.10 -0.01
N ASP A 170 -5.17 -24.02 0.90
CA ASP A 170 -5.57 -25.17 1.71
C ASP A 170 -6.27 -26.18 0.76
N GLU A 171 -5.62 -27.30 0.47
CA GLU A 171 -6.13 -28.35 -0.44
C GLU A 171 -7.45 -28.97 0.06
N SER A 172 -7.80 -28.75 1.33
CA SER A 172 -9.06 -29.21 1.92
C SER A 172 -10.28 -28.34 1.55
N LYS A 173 -10.09 -27.14 0.96
CA LYS A 173 -11.17 -26.24 0.57
C LYS A 173 -11.52 -26.40 -0.91
N PRO A 174 -12.81 -26.54 -1.26
CA PRO A 174 -13.23 -26.62 -2.66
C PRO A 174 -12.86 -25.34 -3.40
N ARG A 175 -12.25 -25.49 -4.57
CA ARG A 175 -12.00 -24.37 -5.49
C ARG A 175 -13.35 -23.93 -6.07
N LEU A 176 -13.68 -22.65 -5.94
CA LEU A 176 -14.81 -22.10 -6.65
C LEU A 176 -14.45 -22.01 -8.14
N GLU A 177 -15.27 -22.60 -9.00
CA GLU A 177 -15.14 -22.39 -10.44
C GLU A 177 -15.44 -20.91 -10.74
N PRO A 178 -14.61 -20.24 -11.56
CA PRO A 178 -14.88 -18.86 -11.97
C PRO A 178 -16.23 -18.83 -12.69
N LYS A 179 -17.17 -17.99 -12.23
CA LYS A 179 -18.41 -17.73 -12.97
C LYS A 179 -18.04 -17.16 -14.33
N PRO A 180 -18.60 -17.68 -15.43
CA PRO A 180 -18.40 -17.09 -16.74
C PRO A 180 -18.88 -15.62 -16.72
N ALA A 181 -18.11 -14.74 -17.38
CA ALA A 181 -18.38 -13.33 -17.51
C ALA A 181 -19.67 -13.06 -18.29
#